data_250dab34eca04ba3d43e053ef1285885
#
_entry.id   250dab34eca04ba3d43e053ef1285885
#
_cell.length_a   1.000
_cell.length_b   1.000
_cell.length_c   1.000
_cell.angle_alpha   90.00
_cell.angle_beta   90.00
_cell.angle_gamma   90.00
#
_symmetry.space_group_name_H-M   'P 1'
#
loop_
_entity.id
_entity.type
_entity.pdbx_description
1 polymer ?
#
loop_
_entity_poly.entity_id
_entity_poly.type
_entity_poly.pdbx_seq_one_letter_code
_entity_poly.pdbx_strand_id
1 'polypeptide(L)'
;MTSISTAPPRAETIHRPEYALGALALGAFGIGLTEFVLVGLLGVIGDDLAISVPTAGLLVSGYAAGVAVGAPLMTALGARVPRKTMLASLLGIFVAGNLLSAVAPNYEVLLAGRIVAALTHGAFFGIGAVVAAGLVVPERRAGAIATMFTGLTLANVAGVPLGTALGQAFGWRSTFWAVTAVGVAALAAVLALVPPQPRESVDLRAQLAVFARVQVWAALLTTALGFGAVFAVFTFFEPILTQVTGLPDAAVPWLLVVFGVGLFGGNLVGGRLADRAVLPTLIGALAALTVVLVVFAAVAGHPIGATVAILALGATGFAIVPAVQMRVLDTAGRASTLGSAANISAFNVGIAAASWLGSAAIDRGLGLTAPAWIGAGLAAAALVVILVSRALDSRG
;
A
#
# COMPACT_ATOMS: atom_id res chain seq x y z
N MET A 1 -37.31 -12.17 -45.17
CA MET A 1 -36.00 -11.84 -44.51
C MET A 1 -36.31 -11.26 -43.16
N THR A 2 -36.35 -12.12 -42.15
CA THR A 2 -36.63 -11.74 -40.74
C THR A 2 -35.32 -11.37 -40.05
N SER A 3 -35.13 -10.10 -39.73
CA SER A 3 -33.97 -9.62 -38.97
C SER A 3 -34.07 -10.10 -37.51
N ILE A 4 -33.22 -11.02 -37.13
CA ILE A 4 -33.05 -11.43 -35.75
C ILE A 4 -32.25 -10.31 -35.06
N SER A 5 -32.95 -9.47 -34.30
CA SER A 5 -32.32 -8.51 -33.39
C SER A 5 -31.69 -9.27 -32.22
N THR A 6 -30.37 -9.41 -32.25
CA THR A 6 -29.60 -9.90 -31.10
C THR A 6 -29.41 -8.75 -30.12
N ALA A 7 -30.36 -8.55 -29.23
CA ALA A 7 -30.13 -7.71 -28.05
C ALA A 7 -28.98 -8.31 -27.22
N PRO A 8 -28.03 -7.49 -26.74
CA PRO A 8 -26.98 -7.99 -25.86
C PRO A 8 -27.59 -8.59 -24.59
N PRO A 9 -27.02 -9.68 -24.05
CA PRO A 9 -27.54 -10.32 -22.84
C PRO A 9 -27.63 -9.27 -21.72
N ARG A 10 -28.84 -9.10 -21.17
CA ARG A 10 -29.06 -8.27 -20.00
C ARG A 10 -28.14 -8.76 -18.89
N ALA A 11 -27.29 -7.88 -18.35
CA ALA A 11 -26.57 -8.14 -17.12
C ALA A 11 -27.59 -8.52 -16.05
N GLU A 12 -27.55 -9.79 -15.61
CA GLU A 12 -28.33 -10.23 -14.46
C GLU A 12 -27.93 -9.35 -13.29
N THR A 13 -28.83 -8.49 -12.84
CA THR A 13 -28.63 -7.66 -11.67
C THR A 13 -28.46 -8.57 -10.46
N ILE A 14 -27.24 -8.61 -9.92
CA ILE A 14 -26.93 -9.35 -8.70
C ILE A 14 -27.83 -8.79 -7.61
N HIS A 15 -28.67 -9.61 -7.02
CA HIS A 15 -29.71 -9.20 -6.09
C HIS A 15 -29.19 -8.49 -4.83
N ARG A 16 -27.86 -8.57 -4.51
CA ARG A 16 -27.25 -7.93 -3.32
C ARG A 16 -25.74 -7.70 -3.54
N PRO A 17 -25.33 -6.75 -4.38
CA PRO A 17 -23.91 -6.47 -4.66
C PRO A 17 -23.14 -6.01 -3.40
N GLU A 18 -23.83 -5.45 -2.41
CA GLU A 18 -23.25 -4.95 -1.17
C GLU A 18 -22.51 -6.03 -0.37
N TYR A 19 -23.01 -7.27 -0.34
CA TYR A 19 -22.32 -8.36 0.35
C TYR A 19 -21.04 -8.81 -0.35
N ALA A 20 -21.05 -8.85 -1.69
CA ALA A 20 -19.86 -9.16 -2.46
C ALA A 20 -18.80 -8.05 -2.34
N LEU A 21 -19.22 -6.78 -2.34
CA LEU A 21 -18.33 -5.64 -2.07
C LEU A 21 -17.76 -5.69 -0.64
N GLY A 22 -18.58 -6.06 0.36
CA GLY A 22 -18.12 -6.27 1.73
C GLY A 22 -17.07 -7.37 1.85
N ALA A 23 -17.24 -8.50 1.10
CA ALA A 23 -16.24 -9.56 1.05
C ALA A 23 -14.90 -9.08 0.48
N LEU A 24 -14.93 -8.28 -0.59
CA LEU A 24 -13.74 -7.67 -1.17
C LEU A 24 -13.08 -6.65 -0.21
N ALA A 25 -13.89 -5.84 0.48
CA ALA A 25 -13.41 -4.89 1.47
C ALA A 25 -12.74 -5.59 2.67
N LEU A 26 -13.29 -6.74 3.12
CA LEU A 26 -12.67 -7.55 4.18
C LEU A 26 -11.31 -8.12 3.75
N GLY A 27 -11.17 -8.56 2.49
CA GLY A 27 -9.88 -8.98 1.93
C GLY A 27 -8.89 -7.80 1.88
N ALA A 28 -9.33 -6.64 1.41
CA ALA A 28 -8.53 -5.42 1.38
C ALA A 28 -8.09 -4.97 2.80
N PHE A 29 -8.97 -5.11 3.79
CA PHE A 29 -8.64 -4.87 5.20
C PHE A 29 -7.55 -5.81 5.69
N GLY A 30 -7.66 -7.12 5.47
CA GLY A 30 -6.65 -8.09 5.91
C GLY A 30 -5.28 -7.82 5.28
N ILE A 31 -5.25 -7.51 3.97
CA ILE A 31 -4.01 -7.20 3.24
C ILE A 31 -3.39 -5.90 3.76
N GLY A 32 -4.18 -4.84 3.94
CA GLY A 32 -3.68 -3.58 4.50
C GLY A 32 -3.19 -3.73 5.94
N LEU A 33 -3.89 -4.51 6.75
CA LEU A 33 -3.47 -4.78 8.13
C LEU A 33 -2.12 -5.47 8.18
N THR A 34 -1.91 -6.55 7.42
CA THR A 34 -0.64 -7.28 7.42
C THR A 34 0.52 -6.44 6.88
N GLU A 35 0.25 -5.53 5.92
CA GLU A 35 1.28 -4.67 5.34
C GLU A 35 1.90 -3.75 6.39
N PHE A 36 1.07 -3.05 7.16
CA PHE A 36 1.50 -1.92 7.97
C PHE A 36 1.64 -2.22 9.47
N VAL A 37 1.02 -3.27 10.00
CA VAL A 37 1.03 -3.56 11.44
C VAL A 37 2.42 -3.84 11.99
N LEU A 38 3.32 -4.35 11.16
CA LEU A 38 4.69 -4.69 11.55
C LEU A 38 5.47 -3.47 12.06
N VAL A 39 5.17 -2.29 11.52
CA VAL A 39 5.81 -1.01 11.88
C VAL A 39 5.69 -0.69 13.38
N GLY A 40 4.59 -1.10 14.00
CA GLY A 40 4.36 -0.92 15.44
C GLY A 40 4.87 -2.08 16.31
N LEU A 41 5.53 -3.09 15.72
CA LEU A 41 5.94 -4.32 16.38
C LEU A 41 7.43 -4.64 16.18
N LEU A 42 8.21 -3.74 15.56
CA LEU A 42 9.62 -4.03 15.25
C LEU A 42 10.44 -4.32 16.50
N GLY A 43 10.25 -3.56 17.58
CA GLY A 43 10.95 -3.77 18.84
C GLY A 43 10.56 -5.11 19.48
N VAL A 44 9.25 -5.37 19.59
CA VAL A 44 8.74 -6.64 20.16
C VAL A 44 9.24 -7.87 19.40
N ILE A 45 9.32 -7.77 18.06
CA ILE A 45 9.88 -8.85 17.22
C ILE A 45 11.38 -8.94 17.39
N GLY A 46 12.08 -7.80 17.46
CA GLY A 46 13.51 -7.72 17.67
C GLY A 46 13.94 -8.42 18.96
N ASP A 47 13.27 -8.12 20.04
CA ASP A 47 13.53 -8.69 21.38
C ASP A 47 13.24 -10.19 21.42
N ASP A 48 12.08 -10.64 20.89
CA ASP A 48 11.69 -12.06 20.91
C ASP A 48 12.59 -12.94 20.03
N LEU A 49 13.03 -12.44 18.87
CA LEU A 49 13.89 -13.18 17.94
C LEU A 49 15.39 -12.89 18.12
N ALA A 50 15.75 -12.05 19.10
CA ALA A 50 17.13 -11.62 19.37
C ALA A 50 17.83 -11.05 18.12
N ILE A 51 17.11 -10.21 17.34
CA ILE A 51 17.61 -9.55 16.13
C ILE A 51 17.66 -8.02 16.32
N SER A 52 18.54 -7.36 15.56
CA SER A 52 18.66 -5.91 15.61
C SER A 52 17.45 -5.20 14.95
N VAL A 53 17.18 -3.95 15.35
CA VAL A 53 16.16 -3.09 14.71
C VAL A 53 16.34 -2.98 13.19
N PRO A 54 17.58 -2.79 12.66
CA PRO A 54 17.81 -2.83 11.21
C PRO A 54 17.38 -4.15 10.56
N THR A 55 17.70 -5.29 11.18
CA THR A 55 17.29 -6.61 10.68
C THR A 55 15.78 -6.77 10.71
N ALA A 56 15.10 -6.34 11.76
CA ALA A 56 13.64 -6.33 11.84
C ALA A 56 13.01 -5.43 10.74
N GLY A 57 13.61 -4.27 10.45
CA GLY A 57 13.19 -3.38 9.36
C GLY A 57 13.21 -4.03 7.97
N LEU A 58 14.10 -5.00 7.73
CA LEU A 58 14.15 -5.78 6.48
C LEU A 58 12.90 -6.65 6.25
N LEU A 59 12.10 -6.93 7.29
CA LEU A 59 10.79 -7.60 7.12
C LEU A 59 9.81 -6.72 6.35
N VAL A 60 9.89 -5.39 6.50
CA VAL A 60 9.11 -4.43 5.71
C VAL A 60 9.62 -4.39 4.28
N SER A 61 10.95 -4.29 4.08
CA SER A 61 11.57 -4.33 2.76
C SER A 61 11.24 -5.61 2.00
N GLY A 62 11.30 -6.77 2.67
CA GLY A 62 11.00 -8.07 2.09
C GLY A 62 9.54 -8.19 1.66
N TYR A 63 8.60 -7.71 2.48
CA TYR A 63 7.19 -7.66 2.10
C TYR A 63 6.98 -6.76 0.86
N ALA A 64 7.49 -5.54 0.89
CA ALA A 64 7.34 -4.60 -0.21
C ALA A 64 7.99 -5.10 -1.51
N ALA A 65 9.19 -5.72 -1.44
CA ALA A 65 9.80 -6.39 -2.59
C ALA A 65 8.92 -7.54 -3.11
N GLY A 66 8.32 -8.32 -2.21
CA GLY A 66 7.36 -9.37 -2.54
C GLY A 66 6.14 -8.82 -3.28
N VAL A 67 5.58 -7.67 -2.86
CA VAL A 67 4.47 -7.00 -3.58
C VAL A 67 4.93 -6.50 -4.94
N ALA A 68 6.09 -5.86 -5.03
CA ALA A 68 6.61 -5.30 -6.29
C ALA A 68 6.76 -6.36 -7.38
N VAL A 69 7.23 -7.55 -7.01
CA VAL A 69 7.39 -8.70 -7.91
C VAL A 69 6.06 -9.45 -8.06
N GLY A 70 5.34 -9.65 -6.97
CA GLY A 70 4.11 -10.43 -6.91
C GLY A 70 2.97 -9.82 -7.74
N ALA A 71 2.83 -8.48 -7.74
CA ALA A 71 1.75 -7.81 -8.45
C ALA A 71 1.73 -8.14 -9.96
N PRO A 72 2.81 -7.95 -10.73
CA PRO A 72 2.83 -8.32 -12.15
C PRO A 72 2.81 -9.84 -12.36
N LEU A 73 3.53 -10.61 -11.52
CA LEU A 73 3.61 -12.06 -11.65
C LEU A 73 2.25 -12.72 -11.46
N MET A 74 1.55 -12.43 -10.35
CA MET A 74 0.25 -13.03 -10.04
C MET A 74 -0.83 -12.55 -11.01
N THR A 75 -0.75 -11.30 -11.48
CA THR A 75 -1.66 -10.79 -12.52
C THR A 75 -1.46 -11.55 -13.84
N ALA A 76 -0.22 -11.80 -14.24
CA ALA A 76 0.09 -12.57 -15.46
C ALA A 76 -0.35 -14.04 -15.33
N LEU A 77 -0.05 -14.69 -14.22
CA LEU A 77 -0.49 -16.08 -13.94
C LEU A 77 -2.03 -16.19 -13.88
N GLY A 78 -2.68 -15.18 -13.33
CA GLY A 78 -4.13 -15.09 -13.20
C GLY A 78 -4.88 -14.74 -14.48
N ALA A 79 -4.20 -14.30 -15.56
CA ALA A 79 -4.84 -13.82 -16.78
C ALA A 79 -5.76 -14.85 -17.45
N ARG A 80 -5.49 -16.15 -17.26
CA ARG A 80 -6.30 -17.27 -17.80
C ARG A 80 -7.24 -17.90 -16.76
N VAL A 81 -7.21 -17.44 -15.50
CA VAL A 81 -8.03 -17.99 -14.41
C VAL A 81 -9.28 -17.14 -14.23
N PRO A 82 -10.48 -17.76 -13.97
CA PRO A 82 -11.67 -16.98 -13.63
C PRO A 82 -11.42 -16.07 -12.42
N ARG A 83 -11.89 -14.81 -12.49
CA ARG A 83 -11.56 -13.76 -11.49
C ARG A 83 -11.89 -14.18 -10.05
N LYS A 84 -13.07 -14.81 -9.82
CA LYS A 84 -13.43 -15.32 -8.49
C LYS A 84 -12.43 -16.36 -7.98
N THR A 85 -12.07 -17.33 -8.82
CA THR A 85 -11.09 -18.36 -8.47
C THR A 85 -9.72 -17.74 -8.17
N MET A 86 -9.32 -16.75 -8.96
CA MET A 86 -8.04 -16.05 -8.73
C MET A 86 -8.06 -15.30 -7.40
N LEU A 87 -9.12 -14.54 -7.07
CA LEU A 87 -9.26 -13.87 -5.77
C LEU A 87 -9.21 -14.86 -4.60
N ALA A 88 -9.91 -16.02 -4.73
CA ALA A 88 -9.88 -17.06 -3.71
C ALA A 88 -8.49 -17.68 -3.56
N SER A 89 -7.78 -17.95 -4.66
CA SER A 89 -6.40 -18.46 -4.64
C SER A 89 -5.44 -17.47 -3.99
N LEU A 90 -5.56 -16.17 -4.32
CA LEU A 90 -4.76 -15.12 -3.70
C LEU A 90 -5.01 -15.05 -2.19
N LEU A 91 -6.27 -15.11 -1.74
CA LEU A 91 -6.59 -15.14 -0.30
C LEU A 91 -6.10 -16.43 0.37
N GLY A 92 -6.10 -17.57 -0.33
CA GLY A 92 -5.50 -18.82 0.18
C GLY A 92 -3.99 -18.70 0.40
N ILE A 93 -3.26 -18.10 -0.56
CA ILE A 93 -1.81 -17.81 -0.42
C ILE A 93 -1.58 -16.79 0.70
N PHE A 94 -2.41 -15.75 0.80
CA PHE A 94 -2.38 -14.76 1.88
C PHE A 94 -2.52 -15.40 3.27
N VAL A 95 -3.50 -16.29 3.43
CA VAL A 95 -3.72 -17.05 4.67
C VAL A 95 -2.51 -17.91 4.99
N ALA A 96 -1.97 -18.63 4.01
CA ALA A 96 -0.78 -19.48 4.20
C ALA A 96 0.44 -18.67 4.63
N GLY A 97 0.69 -17.50 4.01
CA GLY A 97 1.80 -16.62 4.36
C GLY A 97 1.68 -16.03 5.78
N ASN A 98 0.46 -15.59 6.16
CA ASN A 98 0.25 -15.05 7.51
C ASN A 98 0.24 -16.15 8.58
N LEU A 99 -0.26 -17.35 8.27
CA LEU A 99 -0.14 -18.53 9.16
C LEU A 99 1.32 -18.89 9.37
N LEU A 100 2.14 -18.93 8.31
CA LEU A 100 3.57 -19.16 8.41
C LEU A 100 4.26 -18.10 9.30
N SER A 101 3.85 -16.84 9.17
CA SER A 101 4.31 -15.75 10.03
C SER A 101 3.88 -15.96 11.50
N ALA A 102 2.63 -16.39 11.74
CA ALA A 102 2.09 -16.60 13.09
C ALA A 102 2.80 -17.74 13.85
N VAL A 103 3.29 -18.76 13.14
CA VAL A 103 4.00 -19.90 13.75
C VAL A 103 5.52 -19.81 13.60
N ALA A 104 6.05 -18.70 13.09
CA ALA A 104 7.47 -18.56 12.81
C ALA A 104 8.35 -18.71 14.06
N PRO A 105 9.29 -19.68 14.09
CA PRO A 105 10.21 -19.87 15.20
C PRO A 105 11.42 -18.93 15.14
N ASN A 106 11.72 -18.38 13.96
CA ASN A 106 12.89 -17.55 13.68
C ASN A 106 12.59 -16.49 12.61
N TYR A 107 13.56 -15.62 12.38
CA TYR A 107 13.48 -14.52 11.42
C TYR A 107 13.24 -15.00 9.98
N GLU A 108 13.95 -16.03 9.54
CA GLU A 108 13.91 -16.51 8.16
C GLU A 108 12.52 -17.04 7.79
N VAL A 109 11.88 -17.76 8.70
CA VAL A 109 10.51 -18.27 8.50
C VAL A 109 9.51 -17.13 8.51
N LEU A 110 9.70 -16.14 9.41
CA LEU A 110 8.87 -14.94 9.43
C LEU A 110 9.00 -14.17 8.11
N LEU A 111 10.22 -13.92 7.63
CA LEU A 111 10.48 -13.26 6.36
C LEU A 111 9.85 -14.01 5.18
N ALA A 112 10.00 -15.34 5.14
CA ALA A 112 9.37 -16.17 4.12
C ALA A 112 7.85 -16.04 4.13
N GLY A 113 7.21 -16.08 5.31
CA GLY A 113 5.77 -15.86 5.47
C GLY A 113 5.34 -14.49 4.97
N ARG A 114 6.11 -13.45 5.28
CA ARG A 114 5.88 -12.07 4.79
C ARG A 114 5.94 -11.99 3.27
N ILE A 115 6.96 -12.59 2.64
CA ILE A 115 7.11 -12.60 1.17
C ILE A 115 5.95 -13.36 0.53
N VAL A 116 5.57 -14.53 1.05
CA VAL A 116 4.43 -15.31 0.53
C VAL A 116 3.13 -14.52 0.59
N ALA A 117 2.83 -13.87 1.73
CA ALA A 117 1.64 -13.03 1.86
C ALA A 117 1.68 -11.85 0.88
N ALA A 118 2.83 -11.23 0.70
CA ALA A 118 3.04 -10.07 -0.17
C ALA A 118 2.76 -10.34 -1.65
N LEU A 119 3.05 -11.54 -2.15
CA LEU A 119 2.80 -11.91 -3.55
C LEU A 119 1.35 -11.66 -4.00
N THR A 120 0.42 -11.69 -3.08
CA THR A 120 -1.02 -11.60 -3.36
C THR A 120 -1.55 -10.19 -3.43
N HIS A 121 -0.86 -9.24 -2.80
CA HIS A 121 -1.33 -7.88 -2.51
C HIS A 121 -1.78 -7.13 -3.78
N GLY A 122 -0.87 -6.87 -4.71
CA GLY A 122 -1.16 -6.04 -5.88
C GLY A 122 -2.18 -6.68 -6.83
N ALA A 123 -2.11 -8.00 -7.02
CA ALA A 123 -3.06 -8.73 -7.84
C ALA A 123 -4.46 -8.75 -7.23
N PHE A 124 -4.58 -8.88 -5.89
CA PHE A 124 -5.87 -8.81 -5.22
C PHE A 124 -6.55 -7.46 -5.43
N PHE A 125 -5.84 -6.36 -5.23
CA PHE A 125 -6.40 -5.01 -5.43
C PHE A 125 -6.77 -4.77 -6.89
N GLY A 126 -5.92 -5.16 -7.85
CA GLY A 126 -6.19 -5.00 -9.27
C GLY A 126 -7.41 -5.80 -9.75
N ILE A 127 -7.45 -7.10 -9.46
CA ILE A 127 -8.55 -7.98 -9.87
C ILE A 127 -9.83 -7.65 -9.08
N GLY A 128 -9.70 -7.37 -7.79
CA GLY A 128 -10.81 -7.00 -6.92
C GLY A 128 -11.51 -5.72 -7.37
N ALA A 129 -10.76 -4.69 -7.78
CA ALA A 129 -11.34 -3.46 -8.32
C ALA A 129 -12.15 -3.71 -9.59
N VAL A 130 -11.67 -4.57 -10.50
CA VAL A 130 -12.41 -4.95 -11.71
C VAL A 130 -13.67 -5.74 -11.36
N VAL A 131 -13.58 -6.69 -10.41
CA VAL A 131 -14.75 -7.43 -9.94
C VAL A 131 -15.75 -6.49 -9.29
N ALA A 132 -15.32 -5.61 -8.38
CA ALA A 132 -16.19 -4.62 -7.73
C ALA A 132 -16.94 -3.75 -8.75
N ALA A 133 -16.25 -3.25 -9.77
CA ALA A 133 -16.85 -2.48 -10.86
C ALA A 133 -17.86 -3.30 -11.68
N GLY A 134 -17.61 -4.60 -11.87
CA GLY A 134 -18.49 -5.51 -12.60
C GLY A 134 -19.76 -5.93 -11.84
N LEU A 135 -19.83 -5.72 -10.51
CA LEU A 135 -20.98 -6.05 -9.68
C LEU A 135 -22.12 -5.03 -9.77
N VAL A 136 -21.87 -3.86 -10.33
CA VAL A 136 -22.80 -2.72 -10.33
C VAL A 136 -22.94 -2.10 -11.72
N VAL A 137 -23.98 -1.29 -11.90
CA VAL A 137 -24.21 -0.52 -13.13
C VAL A 137 -23.09 0.52 -13.36
N PRO A 138 -22.83 0.94 -14.61
CA PRO A 138 -21.71 1.82 -14.94
C PRO A 138 -21.58 3.08 -14.08
N GLU A 139 -22.71 3.70 -13.71
CA GLU A 139 -22.79 4.95 -12.94
C GLU A 139 -22.32 4.78 -11.47
N ARG A 140 -22.29 3.53 -10.96
CA ARG A 140 -21.91 3.21 -9.58
C ARG A 140 -20.53 2.55 -9.46
N ARG A 141 -19.82 2.32 -10.55
CA ARG A 141 -18.54 1.61 -10.57
C ARG A 141 -17.47 2.24 -9.67
N ALA A 142 -17.33 3.55 -9.74
CA ALA A 142 -16.36 4.27 -8.89
C ALA A 142 -16.68 4.08 -7.39
N GLY A 143 -17.97 4.17 -7.02
CA GLY A 143 -18.41 3.92 -5.64
C GLY A 143 -18.16 2.48 -5.17
N ALA A 144 -18.35 1.49 -6.05
CA ALA A 144 -18.09 0.08 -5.73
C ALA A 144 -16.59 -0.18 -5.49
N ILE A 145 -15.72 0.39 -6.33
CA ILE A 145 -14.27 0.35 -6.13
C ILE A 145 -13.90 1.04 -4.82
N ALA A 146 -14.43 2.23 -4.56
CA ALA A 146 -14.21 2.95 -3.31
C ALA A 146 -14.64 2.13 -2.09
N THR A 147 -15.79 1.43 -2.15
CA THR A 147 -16.26 0.54 -1.07
C THR A 147 -15.25 -0.58 -0.79
N MET A 148 -14.67 -1.19 -1.81
CA MET A 148 -13.60 -2.18 -1.61
C MET A 148 -12.39 -1.55 -0.90
N PHE A 149 -11.95 -0.36 -1.33
CA PHE A 149 -10.78 0.31 -0.76
C PHE A 149 -11.03 0.89 0.65
N THR A 150 -12.30 1.00 1.11
CA THR A 150 -12.57 1.35 2.52
C THR A 150 -11.98 0.32 3.48
N GLY A 151 -11.85 -0.95 3.06
CA GLY A 151 -11.15 -1.98 3.83
C GLY A 151 -9.70 -1.59 4.13
N LEU A 152 -8.95 -1.13 3.13
CA LEU A 152 -7.58 -0.66 3.31
C LEU A 152 -7.52 0.58 4.22
N THR A 153 -8.45 1.51 4.06
CA THR A 153 -8.52 2.70 4.94
C THR A 153 -8.79 2.32 6.40
N LEU A 154 -9.74 1.40 6.63
CA LEU A 154 -10.05 0.89 7.98
C LEU A 154 -8.87 0.12 8.57
N ALA A 155 -8.11 -0.62 7.75
CA ALA A 155 -6.89 -1.28 8.20
C ALA A 155 -5.88 -0.26 8.73
N ASN A 156 -5.65 0.83 8.01
CA ASN A 156 -4.70 1.85 8.44
C ASN A 156 -5.16 2.63 9.68
N VAL A 157 -6.44 3.02 9.75
CA VAL A 157 -6.95 3.89 10.83
C VAL A 157 -7.20 3.12 12.12
N ALA A 158 -7.73 1.91 12.03
CA ALA A 158 -8.13 1.11 13.18
C ALA A 158 -7.36 -0.22 13.29
N GLY A 159 -7.20 -0.92 12.17
CA GLY A 159 -6.58 -2.25 12.16
C GLY A 159 -5.14 -2.24 12.65
N VAL A 160 -4.32 -1.34 12.13
CA VAL A 160 -2.88 -1.26 12.49
C VAL A 160 -2.69 -0.90 13.96
N PRO A 161 -3.33 0.14 14.51
CA PRO A 161 -3.24 0.42 15.95
C PRO A 161 -3.70 -0.73 16.84
N LEU A 162 -4.86 -1.34 16.52
CA LEU A 162 -5.40 -2.46 17.28
C LEU A 162 -4.51 -3.72 17.17
N GLY A 163 -3.99 -4.00 15.96
CA GLY A 163 -3.06 -5.10 15.75
C GLY A 163 -1.73 -4.89 16.48
N THR A 164 -1.23 -3.67 16.55
CA THR A 164 -0.05 -3.31 17.34
C THR A 164 -0.30 -3.52 18.83
N ALA A 165 -1.42 -2.99 19.35
CA ALA A 165 -1.80 -3.18 20.75
C ALA A 165 -1.97 -4.67 21.11
N LEU A 166 -2.59 -5.46 20.22
CA LEU A 166 -2.73 -6.90 20.38
C LEU A 166 -1.36 -7.59 20.47
N GLY A 167 -0.45 -7.24 19.55
CA GLY A 167 0.90 -7.82 19.50
C GLY A 167 1.76 -7.42 20.70
N GLN A 168 1.61 -6.21 21.21
CA GLN A 168 2.28 -5.76 22.43
C GLN A 168 1.75 -6.48 23.68
N ALA A 169 0.42 -6.71 23.78
CA ALA A 169 -0.21 -7.32 24.95
C ALA A 169 -0.02 -8.85 24.99
N PHE A 170 -0.06 -9.54 23.86
CA PHE A 170 -0.12 -11.01 23.75
C PHE A 170 1.01 -11.62 22.92
N GLY A 171 2.04 -10.81 22.59
CA GLY A 171 3.13 -11.19 21.69
C GLY A 171 2.77 -11.01 20.21
N TRP A 172 3.76 -10.63 19.39
CA TRP A 172 3.59 -10.27 17.99
C TRP A 172 2.92 -11.37 17.13
N ARG A 173 3.09 -12.63 17.49
CA ARG A 173 2.46 -13.77 16.81
C ARG A 173 0.94 -13.71 16.88
N SER A 174 0.37 -13.16 17.95
CA SER A 174 -1.09 -12.98 18.12
C SER A 174 -1.69 -12.12 17.01
N THR A 175 -0.97 -11.09 16.59
CA THR A 175 -1.38 -10.23 15.48
C THR A 175 -1.47 -11.00 14.16
N PHE A 176 -0.49 -11.85 13.85
CA PHE A 176 -0.54 -12.68 12.63
C PHE A 176 -1.61 -13.76 12.69
N TRP A 177 -1.93 -14.29 13.89
CA TRP A 177 -3.10 -15.15 14.08
C TRP A 177 -4.40 -14.41 13.78
N ALA A 178 -4.56 -13.17 14.26
CA ALA A 178 -5.72 -12.33 13.97
C ALA A 178 -5.84 -12.02 12.48
N VAL A 179 -4.72 -11.66 11.82
CA VAL A 179 -4.67 -11.45 10.36
C VAL A 179 -5.06 -12.72 9.58
N THR A 180 -4.56 -13.88 10.03
CA THR A 180 -4.91 -15.19 9.44
C THR A 180 -6.41 -15.45 9.56
N ALA A 181 -7.01 -15.19 10.72
CA ALA A 181 -8.45 -15.36 10.93
C ALA A 181 -9.26 -14.42 10.02
N VAL A 182 -8.85 -13.16 9.88
CA VAL A 182 -9.46 -12.22 8.92
C VAL A 182 -9.33 -12.72 7.49
N GLY A 183 -8.15 -13.24 7.12
CA GLY A 183 -7.92 -13.83 5.80
C GLY A 183 -8.82 -15.03 5.49
N VAL A 184 -9.01 -15.93 6.45
CA VAL A 184 -9.93 -17.08 6.35
C VAL A 184 -11.37 -16.60 6.19
N ALA A 185 -11.79 -15.61 6.98
CA ALA A 185 -13.12 -15.02 6.86
C ALA A 185 -13.33 -14.34 5.50
N ALA A 186 -12.34 -13.61 4.99
CA ALA A 186 -12.37 -13.00 3.66
C ALA A 186 -12.44 -14.03 2.56
N LEU A 187 -11.66 -15.13 2.65
CA LEU A 187 -11.69 -16.24 1.70
C LEU A 187 -13.08 -16.89 1.67
N ALA A 188 -13.63 -17.22 2.84
CA ALA A 188 -14.98 -17.79 2.95
C ALA A 188 -16.04 -16.83 2.37
N ALA A 189 -15.95 -15.53 2.67
CA ALA A 189 -16.86 -14.52 2.16
C ALA A 189 -16.76 -14.38 0.62
N VAL A 190 -15.56 -14.38 0.05
CA VAL A 190 -15.37 -14.31 -1.42
C VAL A 190 -15.93 -15.56 -2.10
N LEU A 191 -15.69 -16.75 -1.53
CA LEU A 191 -16.23 -18.01 -2.07
C LEU A 191 -17.77 -18.05 -2.03
N ALA A 192 -18.38 -17.54 -0.94
CA ALA A 192 -19.82 -17.56 -0.75
C ALA A 192 -20.56 -16.44 -1.50
N LEU A 193 -20.02 -15.22 -1.50
CA LEU A 193 -20.76 -14.00 -1.84
C LEU A 193 -20.38 -13.39 -3.18
N VAL A 194 -19.15 -13.62 -3.68
CA VAL A 194 -18.74 -13.09 -4.98
C VAL A 194 -19.24 -14.04 -6.09
N PRO A 195 -20.03 -13.55 -7.04
CA PRO A 195 -20.51 -14.39 -8.16
C PRO A 195 -19.38 -14.70 -9.14
N PRO A 196 -19.51 -15.77 -9.93
CA PRO A 196 -18.59 -16.05 -11.04
C PRO A 196 -18.52 -14.86 -12.00
N GLN A 197 -17.31 -14.53 -12.44
CA GLN A 197 -17.07 -13.42 -13.38
C GLN A 197 -16.57 -13.97 -14.72
N PRO A 198 -17.05 -13.42 -15.87
CA PRO A 198 -16.55 -13.81 -17.18
C PRO A 198 -15.07 -13.47 -17.33
N ARG A 199 -14.40 -14.21 -18.22
CA ARG A 199 -13.02 -13.93 -18.60
C ARG A 199 -13.01 -12.79 -19.61
N GLU A 200 -12.18 -11.79 -19.41
CA GLU A 200 -11.85 -10.81 -20.44
C GLU A 200 -10.47 -11.13 -21.05
N SER A 201 -10.40 -11.10 -22.35
CA SER A 201 -9.12 -11.17 -23.05
C SER A 201 -8.44 -9.79 -22.97
N VAL A 202 -7.27 -9.74 -22.36
CA VAL A 202 -6.47 -8.52 -22.26
C VAL A 202 -5.39 -8.58 -23.33
N ASP A 203 -5.31 -7.60 -24.22
CA ASP A 203 -4.20 -7.44 -25.13
C ASP A 203 -2.97 -6.89 -24.40
N LEU A 204 -2.16 -7.81 -23.86
CA LEU A 204 -0.94 -7.50 -23.13
C LEU A 204 0.08 -6.72 -23.99
N ARG A 205 0.11 -6.95 -25.31
CA ARG A 205 1.07 -6.31 -26.20
C ARG A 205 0.78 -4.81 -26.35
N ALA A 206 -0.49 -4.46 -26.52
CA ALA A 206 -0.92 -3.06 -26.57
C ALA A 206 -0.67 -2.33 -25.25
N GLN A 207 -0.85 -3.04 -24.13
CA GLN A 207 -0.60 -2.47 -22.80
C GLN A 207 0.89 -2.29 -22.49
N LEU A 208 1.77 -3.19 -22.96
CA LEU A 208 3.22 -3.08 -22.76
C LEU A 208 3.85 -1.92 -23.53
N ALA A 209 3.27 -1.52 -24.67
CA ALA A 209 3.79 -0.42 -25.49
C ALA A 209 3.86 0.93 -24.74
N VAL A 210 3.09 1.11 -23.66
CA VAL A 210 3.10 2.33 -22.86
C VAL A 210 4.43 2.56 -22.13
N PHE A 211 5.15 1.48 -21.79
CA PHE A 211 6.46 1.58 -21.14
C PHE A 211 7.60 2.05 -22.07
N ALA A 212 7.33 2.26 -23.36
CA ALA A 212 8.25 2.96 -24.26
C ALA A 212 8.29 4.48 -24.00
N ARG A 213 7.33 5.02 -23.24
CA ARG A 213 7.22 6.46 -22.96
C ARG A 213 8.01 6.85 -21.72
N VAL A 214 8.94 7.80 -21.87
CA VAL A 214 9.78 8.30 -20.77
C VAL A 214 8.94 8.93 -19.64
N GLN A 215 7.80 9.55 -19.98
CA GLN A 215 6.90 10.17 -19.02
C GLN A 215 6.26 9.16 -18.05
N VAL A 216 6.02 7.92 -18.51
CA VAL A 216 5.52 6.85 -17.63
C VAL A 216 6.57 6.49 -16.59
N TRP A 217 7.83 6.35 -16.98
CA TRP A 217 8.92 6.06 -16.06
C TRP A 217 9.19 7.21 -15.10
N ALA A 218 9.09 8.46 -15.53
CA ALA A 218 9.20 9.63 -14.67
C ALA A 218 8.07 9.65 -13.62
N ALA A 219 6.83 9.31 -14.01
CA ALA A 219 5.70 9.22 -13.07
C ALA A 219 5.90 8.07 -12.06
N LEU A 220 6.30 6.88 -12.51
CA LEU A 220 6.59 5.74 -11.66
C LEU A 220 7.76 6.00 -10.71
N LEU A 221 8.81 6.65 -11.17
CA LEU A 221 9.96 7.04 -10.34
C LEU A 221 9.55 8.08 -9.29
N THR A 222 8.72 9.07 -9.66
CA THR A 222 8.15 10.03 -8.70
C THR A 222 7.34 9.33 -7.62
N THR A 223 6.56 8.31 -7.99
CA THR A 223 5.81 7.47 -7.03
C THR A 223 6.76 6.74 -6.09
N ALA A 224 7.75 6.04 -6.63
CA ALA A 224 8.69 5.25 -5.83
C ALA A 224 9.48 6.13 -4.85
N LEU A 225 10.03 7.25 -5.32
CA LEU A 225 10.80 8.17 -4.48
C LEU A 225 9.92 8.89 -3.45
N GLY A 226 8.76 9.43 -3.87
CA GLY A 226 7.88 10.20 -3.00
C GLY A 226 7.25 9.35 -1.91
N PHE A 227 6.78 8.15 -2.22
CA PHE A 227 6.19 7.27 -1.21
C PHE A 227 7.26 6.55 -0.38
N GLY A 228 8.37 6.18 -1.00
CA GLY A 228 9.54 5.68 -0.28
C GLY A 228 10.03 6.66 0.78
N ALA A 229 9.97 7.96 0.52
CA ALA A 229 10.32 9.00 1.49
C ALA A 229 9.54 8.89 2.81
N VAL A 230 8.23 8.60 2.74
CA VAL A 230 7.38 8.36 3.91
C VAL A 230 7.83 7.11 4.66
N PHE A 231 8.08 6.03 3.92
CA PHE A 231 8.41 4.72 4.50
C PHE A 231 9.84 4.63 5.02
N ALA A 232 10.73 5.51 4.61
CA ALA A 232 12.04 5.64 5.26
C ALA A 232 11.88 5.85 6.78
N VAL A 233 10.97 6.74 7.20
CA VAL A 233 10.68 7.00 8.62
C VAL A 233 9.66 6.02 9.17
N PHE A 234 8.57 5.79 8.44
CA PHE A 234 7.46 4.99 8.94
C PHE A 234 7.86 3.56 9.30
N THR A 235 8.80 2.96 8.58
CA THR A 235 9.36 1.63 8.89
C THR A 235 9.95 1.55 10.30
N PHE A 236 10.61 2.61 10.76
CA PHE A 236 11.27 2.66 12.07
C PHE A 236 10.49 3.47 13.11
N PHE A 237 9.19 3.60 12.91
CA PHE A 237 8.32 4.46 13.71
C PHE A 237 8.37 4.11 15.19
N GLU A 238 8.16 2.83 15.54
CA GLU A 238 8.19 2.34 16.91
C GLU A 238 9.56 2.60 17.58
N PRO A 239 10.73 2.16 17.04
CA PRO A 239 12.00 2.42 17.69
C PRO A 239 12.38 3.91 17.76
N ILE A 240 11.94 4.76 16.80
CA ILE A 240 12.14 6.21 16.91
C ILE A 240 11.36 6.76 18.09
N LEU A 241 10.10 6.37 18.23
CA LEU A 241 9.21 6.87 19.30
C LEU A 241 9.65 6.42 20.69
N THR A 242 10.12 5.19 20.83
CA THR A 242 10.49 4.62 22.12
C THR A 242 11.90 5.01 22.53
N GLN A 243 12.87 4.93 21.61
CA GLN A 243 14.29 5.09 21.93
C GLN A 243 14.81 6.53 21.70
N VAL A 244 14.23 7.30 20.76
CA VAL A 244 14.65 8.69 20.50
C VAL A 244 13.73 9.68 21.20
N THR A 245 12.40 9.51 21.07
CA THR A 245 11.42 10.39 21.69
C THR A 245 11.24 10.06 23.18
N GLY A 246 11.57 8.84 23.63
CA GLY A 246 11.46 8.39 25.02
C GLY A 246 10.00 8.12 25.46
N LEU A 247 9.11 7.84 24.52
CA LEU A 247 7.73 7.51 24.82
C LEU A 247 7.59 6.03 25.20
N PRO A 248 6.64 5.67 26.08
CA PRO A 248 6.40 4.27 26.41
C PRO A 248 5.79 3.52 25.20
N ASP A 249 6.04 2.22 25.09
CA ASP A 249 5.52 1.35 24.02
C ASP A 249 4.01 1.45 23.88
N ALA A 250 3.28 1.60 24.99
CA ALA A 250 1.83 1.80 25.02
C ALA A 250 1.34 3.07 24.29
N ALA A 251 2.22 4.04 24.03
CA ALA A 251 1.90 5.24 23.24
C ALA A 251 1.92 4.96 21.71
N VAL A 252 2.65 3.95 21.26
CA VAL A 252 2.83 3.66 19.83
C VAL A 252 1.51 3.44 19.09
N PRO A 253 0.56 2.60 19.58
CA PRO A 253 -0.74 2.45 18.92
C PRO A 253 -1.49 3.77 18.75
N TRP A 254 -1.45 4.66 19.73
CA TRP A 254 -2.12 5.97 19.67
C TRP A 254 -1.47 6.91 18.66
N LEU A 255 -0.15 6.86 18.54
CA LEU A 255 0.58 7.65 17.54
C LEU A 255 0.38 7.11 16.12
N LEU A 256 0.14 5.81 15.96
CA LEU A 256 -0.33 5.23 14.71
C LEU A 256 -1.74 5.72 14.36
N VAL A 257 -2.63 5.93 15.34
CA VAL A 257 -3.93 6.60 15.10
C VAL A 257 -3.71 8.04 14.63
N VAL A 258 -2.81 8.80 15.27
CA VAL A 258 -2.48 10.18 14.86
C VAL A 258 -1.96 10.21 13.42
N PHE A 259 -1.05 9.30 13.06
CA PHE A 259 -0.59 9.13 11.69
C PHE A 259 -1.74 8.80 10.75
N GLY A 260 -2.62 7.87 11.13
CA GLY A 260 -3.81 7.47 10.36
C GLY A 260 -4.79 8.63 10.13
N VAL A 261 -4.99 9.51 11.10
CA VAL A 261 -5.80 10.74 10.95
C VAL A 261 -5.14 11.67 9.92
N GLY A 262 -3.84 11.87 10.01
CA GLY A 262 -3.06 12.62 9.02
C GLY A 262 -3.21 12.03 7.63
N LEU A 263 -3.01 10.71 7.50
CA LEU A 263 -3.17 9.94 6.27
C LEU A 263 -4.54 10.16 5.62
N PHE A 264 -5.62 9.99 6.40
CA PHE A 264 -6.98 10.16 5.91
C PHE A 264 -7.23 11.59 5.42
N GLY A 265 -6.85 12.59 6.24
CA GLY A 265 -6.99 14.00 5.90
C GLY A 265 -6.17 14.37 4.66
N GLY A 266 -4.92 13.91 4.60
CA GLY A 266 -4.02 14.13 3.47
C GLY A 266 -4.53 13.53 2.17
N ASN A 267 -4.97 12.29 2.20
CA ASN A 267 -5.55 11.62 1.03
C ASN A 267 -6.80 12.35 0.51
N LEU A 268 -7.68 12.79 1.42
CA LEU A 268 -8.89 13.53 1.06
C LEU A 268 -8.58 14.91 0.44
N VAL A 269 -7.69 15.67 1.07
CA VAL A 269 -7.28 17.01 0.58
C VAL A 269 -6.49 16.86 -0.72
N GLY A 270 -5.53 15.93 -0.77
CA GLY A 270 -4.73 15.63 -1.94
C GLY A 270 -5.58 15.22 -3.14
N GLY A 271 -6.61 14.39 -2.94
CA GLY A 271 -7.57 14.02 -3.98
C GLY A 271 -8.31 15.23 -4.54
N ARG A 272 -8.91 16.05 -3.67
CA ARG A 272 -9.63 17.27 -4.11
C ARG A 272 -8.75 18.29 -4.83
N LEU A 273 -7.50 18.41 -4.42
CA LEU A 273 -6.53 19.28 -5.09
C LEU A 273 -6.07 18.69 -6.43
N ALA A 274 -5.85 17.38 -6.49
CA ALA A 274 -5.48 16.68 -7.71
C ALA A 274 -6.59 16.73 -8.77
N ASP A 275 -7.86 16.67 -8.37
CA ASP A 275 -9.01 16.86 -9.27
C ASP A 275 -8.98 18.23 -9.99
N ARG A 276 -8.41 19.25 -9.34
CA ARG A 276 -8.27 20.59 -9.92
C ARG A 276 -7.00 20.73 -10.75
N ALA A 277 -5.87 20.24 -10.22
CA ALA A 277 -4.57 20.41 -10.86
C ALA A 277 -3.55 19.37 -10.33
N VAL A 278 -3.34 18.29 -11.09
CA VAL A 278 -2.47 17.15 -10.68
C VAL A 278 -1.02 17.60 -10.40
N LEU A 279 -0.36 18.27 -11.36
CA LEU A 279 1.06 18.65 -11.22
C LEU A 279 1.32 19.66 -10.10
N PRO A 280 0.57 20.75 -9.95
CA PRO A 280 0.74 21.66 -8.82
C PRO A 280 0.54 20.99 -7.47
N THR A 281 -0.46 20.10 -7.35
CA THR A 281 -0.72 19.34 -6.13
C THR A 281 0.46 18.44 -5.79
N LEU A 282 0.98 17.71 -6.77
CA LEU A 282 2.10 16.80 -6.57
C LEU A 282 3.38 17.55 -6.17
N ILE A 283 3.68 18.65 -6.84
CA ILE A 283 4.84 19.49 -6.51
C ILE A 283 4.72 20.07 -5.10
N GLY A 284 3.55 20.62 -4.75
CA GLY A 284 3.31 21.20 -3.42
C GLY A 284 3.37 20.15 -2.31
N ALA A 285 2.79 18.96 -2.53
CA ALA A 285 2.81 17.86 -1.56
C ALA A 285 4.22 17.30 -1.34
N LEU A 286 5.02 17.12 -2.41
CA LEU A 286 6.42 16.67 -2.31
C LEU A 286 7.31 17.70 -1.61
N ALA A 287 7.14 19.00 -1.90
CA ALA A 287 7.85 20.07 -1.20
C ALA A 287 7.50 20.11 0.28
N ALA A 288 6.20 20.02 0.62
CA ALA A 288 5.75 19.97 2.00
C ALA A 288 6.27 18.71 2.72
N LEU A 289 6.25 17.53 2.07
CA LEU A 289 6.80 16.30 2.63
C LEU A 289 8.31 16.43 2.92
N THR A 290 9.08 17.05 2.00
CA THR A 290 10.50 17.29 2.21
C THR A 290 10.74 18.11 3.48
N VAL A 291 9.99 19.22 3.64
CA VAL A 291 10.08 20.08 4.83
C VAL A 291 9.68 19.32 6.10
N VAL A 292 8.57 18.57 6.06
CA VAL A 292 8.09 17.78 7.20
C VAL A 292 9.13 16.76 7.65
N LEU A 293 9.81 16.09 6.73
CA LEU A 293 10.83 15.08 7.05
C LEU A 293 12.08 15.72 7.68
N VAL A 294 12.51 16.90 7.19
CA VAL A 294 13.60 17.67 7.82
C VAL A 294 13.20 18.12 9.22
N VAL A 295 11.99 18.66 9.38
CA VAL A 295 11.47 19.07 10.70
C VAL A 295 11.37 17.87 11.63
N PHE A 296 10.84 16.73 11.16
CA PHE A 296 10.76 15.51 11.95
C PHE A 296 12.13 15.08 12.48
N ALA A 297 13.17 15.09 11.63
CA ALA A 297 14.54 14.76 12.06
C ALA A 297 15.04 15.69 13.19
N ALA A 298 14.67 16.97 13.15
CA ALA A 298 15.08 17.95 14.14
C ALA A 298 14.30 17.85 15.46
N VAL A 299 13.01 17.46 15.42
CA VAL A 299 12.11 17.44 16.59
C VAL A 299 11.83 16.06 17.15
N ALA A 300 12.38 14.99 16.55
CA ALA A 300 12.13 13.60 16.93
C ALA A 300 12.39 13.31 18.42
N GLY A 301 13.33 13.99 19.07
CA GLY A 301 13.60 13.88 20.51
C GLY A 301 12.59 14.61 21.41
N HIS A 302 11.59 15.29 20.86
CA HIS A 302 10.63 16.06 21.64
C HIS A 302 9.21 15.50 21.48
N PRO A 303 8.54 15.00 22.54
CA PRO A 303 7.26 14.27 22.41
C PRO A 303 6.17 15.02 21.63
N ILE A 304 5.95 16.30 21.93
CA ILE A 304 4.95 17.12 21.22
C ILE A 304 5.39 17.37 19.77
N GLY A 305 6.68 17.71 19.56
CA GLY A 305 7.23 17.94 18.23
C GLY A 305 7.11 16.71 17.34
N ALA A 306 7.47 15.53 17.85
CA ALA A 306 7.33 14.26 17.16
C ALA A 306 5.87 13.98 16.81
N THR A 307 4.92 14.14 17.76
CA THR A 307 3.49 13.91 17.53
C THR A 307 2.92 14.79 16.42
N VAL A 308 3.23 16.09 16.42
CA VAL A 308 2.78 17.02 15.38
C VAL A 308 3.41 16.68 14.03
N ALA A 309 4.71 16.36 14.02
CA ALA A 309 5.40 15.96 12.79
C ALA A 309 4.89 14.64 12.21
N ILE A 310 4.46 13.69 13.03
CA ILE A 310 3.79 12.43 12.63
C ILE A 310 2.46 12.71 11.94
N LEU A 311 1.62 13.56 12.51
CA LEU A 311 0.37 13.98 11.87
C LEU A 311 0.64 14.61 10.50
N ALA A 312 1.62 15.52 10.44
CA ALA A 312 2.02 16.19 9.22
C ALA A 312 2.63 15.23 8.18
N LEU A 313 3.40 14.23 8.62
CA LEU A 313 3.96 13.17 7.78
C LEU A 313 2.85 12.34 7.13
N GLY A 314 1.86 11.91 7.90
CA GLY A 314 0.68 11.22 7.37
C GLY A 314 -0.06 12.09 6.35
N ALA A 315 -0.31 13.36 6.68
CA ALA A 315 -1.05 14.27 5.82
C ALA A 315 -0.30 14.56 4.50
N THR A 316 0.96 14.94 4.55
CA THR A 316 1.75 15.28 3.35
C THR A 316 2.08 14.04 2.52
N GLY A 317 2.44 12.93 3.16
CA GLY A 317 2.78 11.68 2.50
C GLY A 317 1.61 11.08 1.73
N PHE A 318 0.40 11.13 2.27
CA PHE A 318 -0.78 10.56 1.60
C PHE A 318 -1.52 11.56 0.70
N ALA A 319 -1.23 12.86 0.79
CA ALA A 319 -1.67 13.82 -0.22
C ALA A 319 -1.04 13.56 -1.61
N ILE A 320 0.12 12.89 -1.65
CA ILE A 320 0.80 12.52 -2.90
C ILE A 320 0.03 11.41 -3.64
N VAL A 321 -0.59 10.45 -2.92
CA VAL A 321 -1.11 9.20 -3.48
C VAL A 321 -2.11 9.41 -4.62
N PRO A 322 -3.20 10.20 -4.47
CA PRO A 322 -4.13 10.43 -5.58
C PRO A 322 -3.46 11.18 -6.74
N ALA A 323 -2.55 12.12 -6.46
CA ALA A 323 -1.88 12.90 -7.49
C ALA A 323 -0.91 12.05 -8.34
N VAL A 324 -0.10 11.16 -7.75
CA VAL A 324 0.77 10.26 -8.52
C VAL A 324 -0.06 9.22 -9.28
N GLN A 325 -1.16 8.73 -8.71
CA GLN A 325 -2.06 7.79 -9.40
C GLN A 325 -2.65 8.45 -10.66
N MET A 326 -3.17 9.68 -10.54
CA MET A 326 -3.68 10.43 -11.69
C MET A 326 -2.57 10.69 -12.72
N ARG A 327 -1.38 11.11 -12.29
CA ARG A 327 -0.24 11.35 -13.21
C ARG A 327 0.14 10.10 -14.01
N VAL A 328 0.15 8.93 -13.37
CA VAL A 328 0.43 7.66 -14.05
C VAL A 328 -0.68 7.33 -15.04
N LEU A 329 -1.95 7.50 -14.68
CA LEU A 329 -3.08 7.26 -15.57
C LEU A 329 -3.06 8.19 -16.79
N ASP A 330 -2.77 9.47 -16.61
CA ASP A 330 -2.68 10.47 -17.67
C ASP A 330 -1.56 10.11 -18.68
N THR A 331 -0.40 9.68 -18.17
CA THR A 331 0.75 9.31 -19.02
C THR A 331 0.57 7.94 -19.67
N ALA A 332 -0.12 7.00 -19.01
CA ALA A 332 -0.39 5.67 -19.54
C ALA A 332 -1.54 5.65 -20.57
N GLY A 333 -2.48 6.59 -20.51
CA GLY A 333 -3.56 6.71 -21.48
C GLY A 333 -4.39 5.43 -21.60
N ARG A 334 -4.48 4.83 -22.82
CA ARG A 334 -5.28 3.61 -23.08
C ARG A 334 -4.81 2.36 -22.30
N ALA A 335 -3.57 2.34 -21.82
CA ALA A 335 -3.01 1.25 -21.00
C ALA A 335 -3.15 1.54 -19.50
N SER A 336 -4.18 2.23 -19.08
CA SER A 336 -4.40 2.68 -17.70
C SER A 336 -4.40 1.53 -16.66
N THR A 337 -4.87 0.35 -17.03
CA THR A 337 -4.90 -0.83 -16.13
C THR A 337 -3.49 -1.30 -15.79
N LEU A 338 -2.62 -1.47 -16.80
CA LEU A 338 -1.24 -1.89 -16.58
C LEU A 338 -0.42 -0.75 -15.95
N GLY A 339 -0.69 0.51 -16.32
CA GLY A 339 -0.10 1.68 -15.69
C GLY A 339 -0.43 1.75 -14.19
N SER A 340 -1.68 1.48 -13.80
CA SER A 340 -2.09 1.42 -12.40
C SER A 340 -1.39 0.28 -11.64
N ALA A 341 -1.31 -0.91 -12.24
CA ALA A 341 -0.59 -2.04 -11.64
C ALA A 341 0.91 -1.75 -11.46
N ALA A 342 1.54 -1.12 -12.47
CA ALA A 342 2.92 -0.68 -12.39
C ALA A 342 3.12 0.39 -11.30
N ASN A 343 2.13 1.26 -11.09
CA ASN A 343 2.18 2.24 -10.00
C ASN A 343 2.15 1.58 -8.62
N ILE A 344 1.34 0.53 -8.43
CA ILE A 344 1.36 -0.28 -7.19
C ILE A 344 2.75 -0.89 -6.98
N SER A 345 3.36 -1.42 -8.03
CA SER A 345 4.74 -1.92 -7.96
C SER A 345 5.73 -0.81 -7.62
N ALA A 346 5.58 0.39 -8.20
CA ALA A 346 6.44 1.54 -7.93
C ALA A 346 6.35 2.02 -6.48
N PHE A 347 5.14 2.08 -5.89
CA PHE A 347 4.95 2.32 -4.45
C PHE A 347 5.79 1.35 -3.63
N ASN A 348 5.72 0.07 -3.94
CA ASN A 348 6.38 -0.98 -3.17
C ASN A 348 7.89 -1.07 -3.41
N VAL A 349 8.37 -0.77 -4.62
CA VAL A 349 9.81 -0.58 -4.88
C VAL A 349 10.35 0.57 -4.02
N GLY A 350 9.61 1.67 -3.92
CA GLY A 350 9.96 2.80 -3.07
C GLY A 350 10.03 2.40 -1.59
N ILE A 351 9.01 1.69 -1.08
CA ILE A 351 8.98 1.18 0.29
C ILE A 351 10.18 0.26 0.55
N ALA A 352 10.41 -0.73 -0.32
CA ALA A 352 11.51 -1.69 -0.16
C ALA A 352 12.87 -1.00 -0.12
N ALA A 353 13.13 -0.11 -1.08
CA ALA A 353 14.40 0.61 -1.18
C ALA A 353 14.62 1.55 0.02
N ALA A 354 13.59 2.31 0.40
CA ALA A 354 13.70 3.26 1.51
C ALA A 354 13.86 2.57 2.87
N SER A 355 13.13 1.50 3.12
CA SER A 355 13.26 0.69 4.34
C SER A 355 14.65 0.04 4.42
N TRP A 356 15.15 -0.49 3.29
CA TRP A 356 16.51 -1.04 3.22
C TRP A 356 17.58 0.03 3.45
N LEU A 357 17.46 1.21 2.83
CA LEU A 357 18.38 2.33 3.05
C LEU A 357 18.37 2.79 4.51
N GLY A 358 17.18 2.86 5.12
CA GLY A 358 17.03 3.18 6.55
C GLY A 358 17.72 2.14 7.44
N SER A 359 17.47 0.83 7.18
CA SER A 359 18.15 -0.26 7.89
C SER A 359 19.67 -0.15 7.76
N ALA A 360 20.18 0.03 6.55
CA ALA A 360 21.61 0.12 6.29
C ALA A 360 22.27 1.36 6.94
N ALA A 361 21.53 2.48 7.06
CA ALA A 361 22.04 3.67 7.72
C ALA A 361 22.13 3.47 9.25
N ILE A 362 21.10 2.87 9.85
CA ILE A 362 21.08 2.58 11.28
C ILE A 362 22.18 1.55 11.63
N ASP A 363 22.34 0.50 10.82
CA ASP A 363 23.37 -0.53 10.99
C ASP A 363 24.80 0.04 10.95
N ARG A 364 25.01 1.10 10.11
CA ARG A 364 26.28 1.84 10.06
C ARG A 364 26.49 2.85 11.19
N GLY A 365 25.59 2.90 12.17
CA GLY A 365 25.72 3.78 13.34
C GLY A 365 25.30 5.23 13.09
N LEU A 366 24.57 5.54 12.01
CA LEU A 366 24.08 6.91 11.74
C LEU A 366 22.90 7.33 12.63
N GLY A 367 22.43 6.41 13.50
CA GLY A 367 21.35 6.63 14.47
C GLY A 367 19.95 6.48 13.88
N LEU A 368 18.96 6.39 14.78
CA LEU A 368 17.55 6.15 14.43
C LEU A 368 16.87 7.33 13.72
N THR A 369 17.45 8.53 13.71
CA THR A 369 16.94 9.68 12.94
C THR A 369 17.46 9.74 11.50
N ALA A 370 18.49 8.95 11.14
CA ALA A 370 19.03 8.89 9.78
C ALA A 370 17.96 8.58 8.72
N PRO A 371 16.99 7.68 8.96
CA PRO A 371 15.88 7.44 8.02
C PRO A 371 15.09 8.70 7.64
N ALA A 372 14.96 9.69 8.54
CA ALA A 372 14.25 10.95 8.23
C ALA A 372 15.03 11.80 7.22
N TRP A 373 16.35 11.86 7.32
CA TRP A 373 17.21 12.54 6.36
C TRP A 373 17.21 11.83 4.99
N ILE A 374 17.22 10.50 4.99
CA ILE A 374 17.07 9.69 3.77
C ILE A 374 15.74 10.01 3.11
N GLY A 375 14.65 9.99 3.88
CA GLY A 375 13.31 10.34 3.40
C GLY A 375 13.25 11.74 2.80
N ALA A 376 13.84 12.74 3.47
CA ALA A 376 13.91 14.11 2.95
C ALA A 376 14.65 14.17 1.60
N GLY A 377 15.78 13.45 1.47
CA GLY A 377 16.52 13.31 0.22
C GLY A 377 15.70 12.66 -0.89
N LEU A 378 14.97 11.59 -0.58
CA LEU A 378 14.08 10.91 -1.54
C LEU A 378 12.91 11.80 -1.98
N ALA A 379 12.28 12.54 -1.06
CA ALA A 379 11.21 13.48 -1.39
C ALA A 379 11.70 14.63 -2.26
N ALA A 380 12.87 15.18 -1.96
CA ALA A 380 13.52 16.20 -2.78
C ALA A 380 13.88 15.66 -4.17
N ALA A 381 14.40 14.43 -4.27
CA ALA A 381 14.67 13.79 -5.55
C ALA A 381 13.39 13.58 -6.37
N ALA A 382 12.28 13.14 -5.74
CA ALA A 382 10.98 13.05 -6.38
C ALA A 382 10.49 14.39 -6.91
N LEU A 383 10.70 15.47 -6.13
CA LEU A 383 10.37 16.84 -6.55
C LEU A 383 11.18 17.26 -7.79
N VAL A 384 12.48 16.96 -7.84
CA VAL A 384 13.30 17.22 -9.02
C VAL A 384 12.79 16.45 -10.24
N VAL A 385 12.50 15.14 -10.09
CA VAL A 385 11.99 14.30 -11.19
C VAL A 385 10.70 14.87 -11.77
N ILE A 386 9.74 15.28 -10.94
CA ILE A 386 8.47 15.81 -11.44
C ILE A 386 8.62 17.19 -12.08
N LEU A 387 9.53 18.05 -11.60
CA LEU A 387 9.84 19.32 -12.22
C LEU A 387 10.48 19.16 -13.60
N VAL A 388 11.40 18.21 -13.73
CA VAL A 388 12.03 17.86 -15.04
C VAL A 388 10.97 17.29 -15.98
N SER A 389 10.11 16.35 -15.50
CA SER A 389 9.01 15.79 -16.28
C SER A 389 8.09 16.89 -16.82
N ARG A 390 7.72 17.86 -15.97
CA ARG A 390 6.91 19.03 -16.38
C ARG A 390 7.57 19.86 -17.46
N ALA A 391 8.89 20.10 -17.33
CA ALA A 391 9.64 20.86 -18.33
C ALA A 391 9.72 20.15 -19.70
N LEU A 392 9.72 18.82 -19.68
CA LEU A 392 9.66 18.01 -20.91
C LEU A 392 8.25 18.05 -21.55
N ASP A 393 7.17 18.00 -20.74
CA ASP A 393 5.79 18.12 -21.22
C ASP A 393 5.52 19.45 -21.93
N SER A 394 6.17 20.54 -21.50
CA SER A 394 6.00 21.89 -22.08
C SER A 394 6.73 22.11 -23.40
N ARG A 395 7.60 21.18 -23.82
CA ARG A 395 8.44 21.28 -25.03
C ARG A 395 7.96 20.36 -26.18
N GLY A 396 7.05 19.44 -25.90
CA GLY A 396 6.46 18.52 -26.87
C GLY A 396 5.01 18.81 -27.13
#